data_5d5915e2d92508eb4900cd496af579ef
#
_entry.id   5d5915e2d92508eb4900cd496af579ef
#
_cell.length_a   1.000
_cell.length_b   1.000
_cell.length_c   1.000
_cell.angle_alpha   90.00
_cell.angle_beta   90.00
_cell.angle_gamma   90.00
#
_symmetry.space_group_name_H-M   'P 1'
#
loop_
_entity.id
_entity.type
_entity.pdbx_description
1 polymer ?
#
loop_
_entity_poly.entity_id
_entity_poly.type
_entity_poly.pdbx_seq_one_letter_code
_entity_poly.pdbx_strand_id
1 'polypeptide(L)'
;MLMEPEVWINGLSQSAWSCSAGMGMCITYAVYMRKDEDTVLNAFTMGFANNSISIIAGLAVLSAIFAVSADPLTTVTNGSSAITFLALPEVFAQAPGGPIGAFVMMAGFFLALSFAAITSMISTVELCVRNFVDHGYDRQKSVLITSLAIFFFGLPSALMWIQLDAGGVAFPEFLEVQDHIWGYGLMFSGLFIAFSIWKYGYVKWKKEVELGKAAPGFKGYLGVGVSAFRDDFINTGDNDLEVGRWWDICLYLAFPFLFSVLMLSYFGDMIANTEDVWNPANPKGLGIILAFWGVVATVFIVLNKTLIQRPLYRNVPEGADADISQLPGGDDDLVSVLGAEILDAEVSPDVQIS
;
A
#
# COMPACT_ATOMS: atom_id res chain seq x y z
N MET A 1 -18.11 -5.97 23.14
CA MET A 1 -16.99 -5.34 22.42
C MET A 1 -16.14 -6.35 21.66
N LEU A 2 -15.30 -7.19 22.29
CA LEU A 2 -14.45 -8.15 21.52
C LEU A 2 -15.24 -9.23 20.75
N MET A 3 -16.53 -9.39 20.98
CA MET A 3 -17.41 -10.28 20.22
C MET A 3 -18.09 -9.61 19.03
N GLU A 4 -17.88 -8.31 18.83
CA GLU A 4 -18.43 -7.57 17.70
C GLU A 4 -17.50 -7.68 16.51
N PRO A 5 -17.98 -8.19 15.35
CA PRO A 5 -17.15 -8.36 14.14
C PRO A 5 -16.49 -7.06 13.67
N GLU A 6 -17.16 -5.93 13.87
CA GLU A 6 -16.69 -4.61 13.47
C GLU A 6 -15.34 -4.25 14.12
N VAL A 7 -15.12 -4.62 15.38
CA VAL A 7 -13.84 -4.39 16.08
C VAL A 7 -12.68 -5.08 15.37
N TRP A 8 -12.91 -6.33 14.92
CA TRP A 8 -11.89 -7.10 14.20
C TRP A 8 -11.65 -6.60 12.79
N ILE A 9 -12.71 -6.17 12.10
CA ILE A 9 -12.62 -5.58 10.77
C ILE A 9 -11.81 -4.28 10.82
N ASN A 10 -12.11 -3.40 11.76
CA ASN A 10 -11.39 -2.14 11.95
C ASN A 10 -9.92 -2.38 12.37
N GLY A 11 -9.68 -3.35 13.25
CA GLY A 11 -8.32 -3.74 13.63
C GLY A 11 -7.49 -4.28 12.46
N LEU A 12 -8.10 -5.10 11.60
CA LEU A 12 -7.44 -5.62 10.40
C LEU A 12 -7.12 -4.48 9.41
N SER A 13 -8.09 -3.61 9.17
CA SER A 13 -7.91 -2.43 8.30
C SER A 13 -6.78 -1.53 8.81
N GLN A 14 -6.78 -1.21 10.10
CA GLN A 14 -5.74 -0.39 10.71
C GLN A 14 -4.35 -1.05 10.62
N SER A 15 -4.27 -2.37 10.84
CA SER A 15 -3.01 -3.09 10.69
C SER A 15 -2.48 -3.06 9.26
N ALA A 16 -3.34 -3.26 8.26
CA ALA A 16 -2.98 -3.18 6.85
C ALA A 16 -2.48 -1.77 6.47
N TRP A 17 -3.19 -0.73 6.90
CA TRP A 17 -2.79 0.66 6.70
C TRP A 17 -1.44 0.98 7.34
N SER A 18 -1.30 0.64 8.60
CA SER A 18 -0.11 0.95 9.39
C SER A 18 1.16 0.26 8.86
N CYS A 19 1.03 -0.97 8.35
CA CYS A 19 2.12 -1.71 7.72
C CYS A 19 2.34 -1.35 6.24
N SER A 20 1.63 -0.36 5.70
CA SER A 20 1.69 0.03 4.28
C SER A 20 1.40 -1.12 3.31
N ALA A 21 0.55 -2.07 3.72
CA ALA A 21 0.18 -3.21 2.89
C ALA A 21 -0.52 -2.74 1.62
N GLY A 22 -0.04 -3.18 0.46
CA GLY A 22 -0.59 -2.78 -0.85
C GLY A 22 -0.12 -1.43 -1.39
N MET A 23 0.61 -0.61 -0.62
CA MET A 23 1.12 0.69 -1.09
C MET A 23 2.31 0.57 -2.05
N GLY A 24 2.99 -0.58 -2.10
CA GLY A 24 4.19 -0.76 -2.92
C GLY A 24 5.48 -0.24 -2.27
N MET A 25 5.43 0.40 -1.10
CA MET A 25 6.62 0.92 -0.43
C MET A 25 7.61 -0.20 -0.07
N CYS A 26 7.12 -1.34 0.42
CA CYS A 26 7.98 -2.49 0.73
C CYS A 26 8.65 -3.05 -0.54
N ILE A 27 7.95 -3.05 -1.68
CA ILE A 27 8.53 -3.47 -2.97
C ILE A 27 9.63 -2.50 -3.37
N THR A 28 9.43 -1.19 -3.22
CA THR A 28 10.42 -0.16 -3.51
C THR A 28 11.66 -0.31 -2.64
N TYR A 29 11.49 -0.55 -1.34
CA TYR A 29 12.64 -0.78 -0.44
C TYR A 29 13.37 -2.08 -0.72
N ALA A 30 12.65 -3.14 -1.09
CA ALA A 30 13.26 -4.42 -1.46
C ALA A 30 14.24 -4.30 -2.63
N VAL A 31 14.07 -3.32 -3.54
CA VAL A 31 15.03 -3.06 -4.63
C VAL A 31 16.42 -2.64 -4.11
N TYR A 32 16.48 -2.05 -2.92
CA TYR A 32 17.72 -1.60 -2.27
C TYR A 32 18.29 -2.61 -1.28
N MET A 33 17.58 -3.72 -1.03
CA MET A 33 18.06 -4.80 -0.17
C MET A 33 19.19 -5.59 -0.86
N ARG A 34 20.08 -6.14 -0.06
CA ARG A 34 21.08 -7.07 -0.58
C ARG A 34 20.41 -8.40 -0.94
N LYS A 35 21.03 -9.14 -1.86
CA LYS A 35 20.49 -10.43 -2.34
C LYS A 35 20.46 -11.52 -1.24
N ASP A 36 21.30 -11.39 -0.23
CA ASP A 36 21.47 -12.29 0.91
C ASP A 36 20.65 -11.88 2.16
N GLU A 37 19.79 -10.86 2.04
CA GLU A 37 18.93 -10.41 3.15
C GLU A 37 17.77 -11.39 3.40
N ASP A 38 17.50 -11.66 4.67
CA ASP A 38 16.37 -12.47 5.10
C ASP A 38 15.04 -11.72 4.93
N THR A 39 14.32 -12.07 3.87
CA THR A 39 13.03 -11.45 3.53
C THR A 39 11.96 -11.75 4.57
N VAL A 40 11.95 -12.97 5.12
CA VAL A 40 10.93 -13.43 6.06
C VAL A 40 11.12 -12.73 7.40
N LEU A 41 12.33 -12.73 7.95
CA LEU A 41 12.63 -12.07 9.23
C LEU A 41 12.35 -10.57 9.15
N ASN A 42 12.74 -9.92 8.07
CA ASN A 42 12.46 -8.49 7.84
C ASN A 42 10.96 -8.20 7.80
N ALA A 43 10.16 -8.98 7.08
CA ALA A 43 8.72 -8.81 7.00
C ALA A 43 8.03 -8.99 8.37
N PHE A 44 8.41 -10.03 9.11
CA PHE A 44 7.89 -10.27 10.46
C PHE A 44 8.28 -9.17 11.44
N THR A 45 9.56 -8.79 11.46
CA THR A 45 10.05 -7.74 12.35
C THR A 45 9.34 -6.42 12.10
N MET A 46 9.19 -6.03 10.83
CA MET A 46 8.48 -4.82 10.46
C MET A 46 7.01 -4.85 10.90
N GLY A 47 6.29 -5.93 10.60
CA GLY A 47 4.87 -6.05 10.94
C GLY A 47 4.61 -6.07 12.44
N PHE A 48 5.34 -6.90 13.18
CA PHE A 48 5.15 -7.03 14.63
C PHE A 48 5.62 -5.80 15.40
N ALA A 49 6.77 -5.21 15.03
CA ALA A 49 7.27 -4.00 15.67
C ALA A 49 6.30 -2.83 15.44
N ASN A 50 5.82 -2.65 14.21
CA ASN A 50 4.85 -1.61 13.88
C ASN A 50 3.58 -1.73 14.72
N ASN A 51 2.95 -2.90 14.77
CA ASN A 51 1.72 -3.11 15.52
C ASN A 51 1.95 -2.98 17.04
N SER A 52 3.07 -3.45 17.55
CA SER A 52 3.43 -3.32 18.98
C SER A 52 3.57 -1.86 19.39
N ILE A 53 4.28 -1.06 18.61
CA ILE A 53 4.45 0.38 18.87
C ILE A 53 3.09 1.09 18.77
N SER A 54 2.25 0.76 17.79
CA SER A 54 0.92 1.33 17.64
C SER A 54 0.03 1.08 18.87
N ILE A 55 0.06 -0.13 19.43
CA ILE A 55 -0.70 -0.48 20.64
C ILE A 55 -0.19 0.32 21.84
N ILE A 56 1.14 0.39 22.04
CA ILE A 56 1.74 1.14 23.15
C ILE A 56 1.39 2.63 23.06
N ALA A 57 1.52 3.21 21.87
CA ALA A 57 1.20 4.60 21.62
C ALA A 57 -0.31 4.88 21.85
N GLY A 58 -1.18 4.01 21.34
CA GLY A 58 -2.63 4.12 21.55
C GLY A 58 -3.01 4.06 23.04
N LEU A 59 -2.44 3.12 23.78
CA LEU A 59 -2.67 3.04 25.24
C LEU A 59 -2.20 4.30 25.97
N ALA A 60 -1.03 4.84 25.63
CA ALA A 60 -0.50 6.05 26.25
C ALA A 60 -1.39 7.27 25.96
N VAL A 61 -1.74 7.50 24.69
CA VAL A 61 -2.54 8.64 24.24
C VAL A 61 -3.96 8.59 24.81
N LEU A 62 -4.64 7.45 24.67
CA LEU A 62 -6.00 7.30 25.20
C LEU A 62 -6.04 7.46 26.71
N SER A 63 -5.11 6.82 27.44
CA SER A 63 -5.06 6.98 28.89
C SER A 63 -4.86 8.44 29.33
N ALA A 64 -4.03 9.19 28.61
CA ALA A 64 -3.81 10.61 28.89
C ALA A 64 -5.07 11.46 28.60
N ILE A 65 -5.77 11.23 27.50
CA ILE A 65 -7.03 11.92 27.17
C ILE A 65 -8.10 11.62 28.23
N PHE A 66 -8.29 10.36 28.60
CA PHE A 66 -9.27 9.97 29.61
C PHE A 66 -8.94 10.50 31.03
N ALA A 67 -7.68 10.80 31.29
CA ALA A 67 -7.27 11.40 32.58
C ALA A 67 -7.53 12.91 32.65
N VAL A 68 -7.51 13.62 31.53
CA VAL A 68 -7.48 15.09 31.49
C VAL A 68 -8.76 15.69 30.91
N SER A 69 -9.33 15.07 29.88
CA SER A 69 -10.50 15.62 29.18
C SER A 69 -11.76 15.52 30.03
N ALA A 70 -12.56 16.57 30.02
CA ALA A 70 -13.89 16.59 30.67
C ALA A 70 -14.90 15.67 29.94
N ASP A 71 -14.79 15.55 28.62
CA ASP A 71 -15.56 14.62 27.78
C ASP A 71 -14.63 13.85 26.83
N PRO A 72 -14.01 12.77 27.32
CA PRO A 72 -13.04 12.01 26.55
C PRO A 72 -13.67 11.27 25.35
N LEU A 73 -14.95 10.87 25.45
CA LEU A 73 -15.60 10.14 24.35
C LEU A 73 -15.81 11.06 23.15
N THR A 74 -16.33 12.24 23.33
CA THR A 74 -16.48 13.24 22.26
C THR A 74 -15.12 13.63 21.70
N THR A 75 -14.10 13.79 22.55
CA THR A 75 -12.73 14.11 22.11
C THR A 75 -12.17 13.03 21.17
N VAL A 76 -12.37 11.76 21.49
CA VAL A 76 -11.90 10.65 20.67
C VAL A 76 -12.70 10.52 19.36
N THR A 77 -14.01 10.77 19.38
CA THR A 77 -14.86 10.68 18.19
C THR A 77 -14.63 11.82 17.19
N ASN A 78 -14.02 12.93 17.60
CA ASN A 78 -13.66 14.04 16.71
C ASN A 78 -12.51 13.74 15.75
N GLY A 79 -11.93 12.53 15.82
CA GLY A 79 -10.93 12.05 14.88
C GLY A 79 -9.48 12.31 15.29
N SER A 80 -8.57 11.74 14.52
CA SER A 80 -7.12 11.72 14.83
C SER A 80 -6.49 13.12 14.84
N SER A 81 -6.92 14.00 13.95
CA SER A 81 -6.44 15.39 13.87
C SER A 81 -6.80 16.17 15.13
N ALA A 82 -8.03 16.04 15.60
CA ALA A 82 -8.47 16.69 16.83
C ALA A 82 -7.72 16.15 18.05
N ILE A 83 -7.51 14.85 18.14
CA ILE A 83 -6.69 14.23 19.18
C ILE A 83 -5.29 14.82 19.19
N THR A 84 -4.63 14.89 18.03
CA THR A 84 -3.22 15.28 17.91
C THR A 84 -3.01 16.76 18.15
N PHE A 85 -3.85 17.63 17.59
CA PHE A 85 -3.60 19.07 17.56
C PHE A 85 -4.42 19.87 18.58
N LEU A 86 -5.48 19.30 19.15
CA LEU A 86 -6.29 19.96 20.18
C LEU A 86 -6.15 19.27 21.54
N ALA A 87 -6.42 17.96 21.61
CA ALA A 87 -6.46 17.26 22.88
C ALA A 87 -5.06 17.05 23.51
N LEU A 88 -4.05 16.62 22.74
CA LEU A 88 -2.71 16.42 23.30
C LEU A 88 -2.04 17.70 23.80
N PRO A 89 -2.12 18.85 23.14
CA PRO A 89 -1.66 20.12 23.74
C PRO A 89 -2.32 20.46 25.06
N GLU A 90 -3.63 20.19 25.21
CA GLU A 90 -4.32 20.39 26.48
C GLU A 90 -3.82 19.44 27.59
N VAL A 91 -3.57 18.18 27.24
CA VAL A 91 -2.92 17.21 28.15
C VAL A 91 -1.54 17.71 28.57
N PHE A 92 -0.71 18.18 27.64
CA PHE A 92 0.63 18.67 27.92
C PHE A 92 0.62 19.96 28.75
N ALA A 93 -0.40 20.80 28.61
CA ALA A 93 -0.55 21.99 29.43
C ALA A 93 -0.71 21.68 30.92
N GLN A 94 -1.19 20.49 31.25
CA GLN A 94 -1.35 19.99 32.63
C GLN A 94 -0.17 19.14 33.12
N ALA A 95 0.92 19.06 32.32
CA ALA A 95 2.07 18.25 32.65
C ALA A 95 2.83 18.75 33.91
N PRO A 96 3.49 17.85 34.67
CA PRO A 96 4.32 18.24 35.79
C PRO A 96 5.45 19.19 35.37
N GLY A 97 5.79 20.15 36.23
CA GLY A 97 6.84 21.15 35.98
C GLY A 97 6.31 22.50 35.48
N GLY A 98 5.01 22.70 35.50
CA GLY A 98 4.37 23.98 35.14
C GLY A 98 4.59 24.37 33.67
N PRO A 99 4.67 25.67 33.33
CA PRO A 99 4.80 26.13 31.94
C PRO A 99 6.04 25.60 31.23
N ILE A 100 7.15 25.38 31.95
CA ILE A 100 8.39 24.84 31.33
C ILE A 100 8.21 23.37 31.03
N GLY A 101 7.63 22.58 31.95
CA GLY A 101 7.32 21.17 31.70
C GLY A 101 6.38 20.97 30.52
N ALA A 102 5.29 21.76 30.45
CA ALA A 102 4.35 21.78 29.34
C ALA A 102 5.04 22.09 28.01
N PHE A 103 5.88 23.13 27.99
CA PHE A 103 6.63 23.51 26.79
C PHE A 103 7.56 22.39 26.30
N VAL A 104 8.34 21.78 27.20
CA VAL A 104 9.29 20.72 26.87
C VAL A 104 8.58 19.50 26.30
N MET A 105 7.47 19.07 26.93
CA MET A 105 6.68 17.93 26.45
C MET A 105 6.03 18.22 25.08
N MET A 106 5.43 19.39 24.93
CA MET A 106 4.80 19.81 23.67
C MET A 106 5.85 19.92 22.53
N ALA A 107 6.95 20.62 22.78
CA ALA A 107 8.02 20.76 21.80
C ALA A 107 8.64 19.42 21.43
N GLY A 108 8.91 18.56 22.40
CA GLY A 108 9.42 17.20 22.17
C GLY A 108 8.48 16.33 21.33
N PHE A 109 7.19 16.36 21.66
CA PHE A 109 6.17 15.60 20.93
C PHE A 109 6.05 16.08 19.47
N PHE A 110 5.87 17.38 19.24
CA PHE A 110 5.72 17.89 17.87
C PHE A 110 6.99 17.80 17.05
N LEU A 111 8.16 17.88 17.68
CA LEU A 111 9.44 17.60 17.01
C LEU A 111 9.54 16.14 16.57
N ALA A 112 9.21 15.20 17.44
CA ALA A 112 9.17 13.78 17.11
C ALA A 112 8.15 13.48 16.02
N LEU A 113 6.96 14.05 16.10
CA LEU A 113 5.93 13.93 15.07
C LEU A 113 6.41 14.47 13.71
N SER A 114 7.11 15.61 13.71
CA SER A 114 7.69 16.20 12.50
C SER A 114 8.73 15.28 11.86
N PHE A 115 9.62 14.68 12.63
CA PHE A 115 10.57 13.69 12.12
C PHE A 115 9.88 12.45 11.56
N ALA A 116 8.86 11.94 12.25
CA ALA A 116 8.06 10.82 11.75
C ALA A 116 7.37 11.15 10.42
N ALA A 117 6.81 12.34 10.29
CA ALA A 117 6.19 12.80 9.05
C ALA A 117 7.20 12.93 7.90
N ILE A 118 8.40 13.48 8.17
CA ILE A 118 9.47 13.62 7.17
C ILE A 118 9.93 12.24 6.67
N THR A 119 10.13 11.27 7.56
CA THR A 119 10.55 9.91 7.16
C THR A 119 9.49 9.22 6.31
N SER A 120 8.21 9.37 6.64
CA SER A 120 7.09 8.85 5.83
C SER A 120 7.01 9.54 4.45
N MET A 121 7.22 10.86 4.41
CA MET A 121 7.29 11.60 3.15
C MET A 121 8.42 11.12 2.25
N ILE A 122 9.62 10.90 2.78
CA ILE A 122 10.77 10.36 2.02
C ILE A 122 10.40 9.03 1.38
N SER A 123 9.75 8.13 2.12
CA SER A 123 9.30 6.83 1.62
C SER A 123 8.31 6.96 0.46
N THR A 124 7.34 7.85 0.60
CA THR A 124 6.31 8.09 -0.43
C THR A 124 6.92 8.73 -1.69
N VAL A 125 7.85 9.67 -1.52
CA VAL A 125 8.59 10.29 -2.64
C VAL A 125 9.42 9.23 -3.37
N GLU A 126 10.13 8.38 -2.65
CA GLU A 126 10.98 7.33 -3.24
C GLU A 126 10.18 6.32 -4.05
N LEU A 127 8.98 5.94 -3.58
CA LEU A 127 8.07 5.09 -4.34
C LEU A 127 7.79 5.64 -5.75
N CYS A 128 7.50 6.93 -5.86
CA CYS A 128 7.24 7.56 -7.16
C CYS A 128 8.53 7.78 -7.96
N VAL A 129 9.61 8.23 -7.31
CA VAL A 129 10.92 8.46 -7.93
C VAL A 129 11.44 7.19 -8.57
N ARG A 130 11.31 6.05 -7.90
CA ARG A 130 11.75 4.76 -8.43
C ARG A 130 11.08 4.41 -9.75
N ASN A 131 9.78 4.63 -9.86
CA ASN A 131 9.04 4.42 -11.11
C ASN A 131 9.57 5.30 -12.26
N PHE A 132 9.91 6.57 -12.00
CA PHE A 132 10.50 7.45 -13.01
C PHE A 132 11.92 7.01 -13.41
N VAL A 133 12.73 6.60 -12.43
CA VAL A 133 14.11 6.10 -12.69
C VAL A 133 14.07 4.83 -13.52
N ASP A 134 13.15 3.90 -13.23
CA ASP A 134 12.97 2.68 -14.00
C ASP A 134 12.52 2.95 -15.46
N HIS A 135 11.85 4.09 -15.69
CA HIS A 135 11.54 4.58 -17.04
C HIS A 135 12.71 5.33 -17.72
N GLY A 136 13.88 5.39 -17.09
CA GLY A 136 15.09 6.00 -17.65
C GLY A 136 15.21 7.51 -17.42
N TYR A 137 14.43 8.09 -16.51
CA TYR A 137 14.62 9.49 -16.10
C TYR A 137 15.79 9.61 -15.12
N ASP A 138 16.48 10.75 -15.18
CA ASP A 138 17.51 11.08 -14.20
C ASP A 138 16.93 11.22 -12.78
N ARG A 139 17.65 10.66 -11.79
CA ARG A 139 17.18 10.62 -10.39
C ARG A 139 16.88 12.02 -9.82
N GLN A 140 17.76 13.00 -10.09
CA GLN A 140 17.57 14.36 -9.56
C GLN A 140 16.31 15.01 -10.12
N LYS A 141 16.06 14.85 -11.42
CA LYS A 141 14.84 15.34 -12.07
C LYS A 141 13.61 14.63 -11.55
N SER A 142 13.69 13.31 -11.35
CA SER A 142 12.60 12.52 -10.82
C SER A 142 12.21 12.94 -9.40
N VAL A 143 13.19 13.19 -8.53
CA VAL A 143 12.96 13.71 -7.18
C VAL A 143 12.30 15.08 -7.22
N LEU A 144 12.81 15.99 -8.06
CA LEU A 144 12.26 17.35 -8.17
C LEU A 144 10.80 17.31 -8.66
N ILE A 145 10.52 16.60 -9.74
CA ILE A 145 9.17 16.50 -10.32
C ILE A 145 8.20 15.88 -9.29
N THR A 146 8.59 14.79 -8.67
CA THR A 146 7.76 14.10 -7.66
C THR A 146 7.50 15.00 -6.46
N SER A 147 8.54 15.65 -5.92
CA SER A 147 8.40 16.53 -4.74
C SER A 147 7.51 17.74 -5.04
N LEU A 148 7.66 18.36 -6.22
CA LEU A 148 6.78 19.44 -6.63
C LEU A 148 5.34 18.97 -6.84
N ALA A 149 5.14 17.82 -7.46
CA ALA A 149 3.80 17.25 -7.64
C ALA A 149 3.13 16.97 -6.29
N ILE A 150 3.80 16.30 -5.36
CA ILE A 150 3.29 16.01 -4.01
C ILE A 150 2.98 17.32 -3.27
N PHE A 151 3.85 18.33 -3.37
CA PHE A 151 3.61 19.63 -2.75
C PHE A 151 2.34 20.28 -3.29
N PHE A 152 2.19 20.41 -4.61
CA PHE A 152 1.02 21.06 -5.21
C PHE A 152 -0.28 20.26 -4.99
N PHE A 153 -0.23 18.94 -5.08
CA PHE A 153 -1.42 18.10 -4.79
C PHE A 153 -1.77 18.05 -3.30
N GLY A 154 -0.80 18.27 -2.41
CA GLY A 154 -1.02 18.36 -0.97
C GLY A 154 -1.53 19.72 -0.49
N LEU A 155 -1.32 20.80 -1.26
CA LEU A 155 -1.76 22.15 -0.87
C LEU A 155 -3.26 22.23 -0.51
N PRO A 156 -4.19 21.65 -1.27
CA PRO A 156 -5.60 21.69 -0.90
C PRO A 156 -5.85 21.08 0.48
N SER A 157 -5.20 19.96 0.82
CA SER A 157 -5.33 19.35 2.14
C SER A 157 -4.79 20.23 3.27
N ALA A 158 -3.73 21.00 3.00
CA ALA A 158 -3.13 21.90 3.98
C ALA A 158 -3.90 23.20 4.16
N LEU A 159 -4.50 23.71 3.09
CA LEU A 159 -5.20 25.01 3.10
C LEU A 159 -6.65 24.92 3.55
N MET A 160 -7.31 23.77 3.42
CA MET A 160 -8.71 23.59 3.82
C MET A 160 -8.93 23.47 5.32
N TRP A 161 -7.88 23.48 6.14
CA TRP A 161 -7.97 23.79 7.57
C TRP A 161 -8.39 25.24 7.83
N ILE A 162 -8.25 26.12 6.87
CA ILE A 162 -8.89 27.41 6.88
C ILE A 162 -10.32 27.14 6.41
N GLN A 163 -11.20 26.78 7.34
CA GLN A 163 -12.63 26.65 7.07
C GLN A 163 -13.07 27.92 6.35
N LEU A 164 -13.31 27.82 5.07
CA LEU A 164 -14.10 28.78 4.35
C LEU A 164 -15.52 28.59 4.90
N ASP A 165 -15.82 29.30 5.94
CA ASP A 165 -17.15 29.45 6.52
C ASP A 165 -18.01 30.26 5.52
N ALA A 166 -18.14 29.69 4.32
CA ALA A 166 -18.94 30.23 3.24
C ALA A 166 -20.37 29.70 3.41
N GLY A 167 -21.10 30.33 4.34
CA GLY A 167 -22.55 30.18 4.38
C GLY A 167 -23.08 28.91 5.04
N GLY A 168 -22.44 28.37 6.04
CA GLY A 168 -23.02 27.32 6.90
C GLY A 168 -23.09 25.92 6.29
N VAL A 169 -22.43 25.66 5.17
CA VAL A 169 -22.22 24.32 4.61
C VAL A 169 -20.83 23.86 5.03
N ALA A 170 -20.76 22.94 5.99
CA ALA A 170 -19.53 22.24 6.33
C ALA A 170 -19.16 21.35 5.15
N PHE A 171 -18.23 21.81 4.31
CA PHE A 171 -17.59 20.92 3.35
C PHE A 171 -16.71 19.95 4.13
N PRO A 172 -16.78 18.63 3.84
CA PRO A 172 -15.85 17.69 4.41
C PRO A 172 -14.42 18.11 4.04
N GLU A 173 -13.50 17.96 4.99
CA GLU A 173 -12.10 18.31 4.76
C GLU A 173 -11.58 17.58 3.52
N PHE A 174 -10.86 18.29 2.66
CA PHE A 174 -10.34 17.71 1.41
C PHE A 174 -9.51 16.45 1.67
N LEU A 175 -8.77 16.42 2.79
CA LEU A 175 -8.02 15.26 3.25
C LEU A 175 -8.95 14.05 3.52
N GLU A 176 -10.08 14.25 4.18
CA GLU A 176 -11.06 13.19 4.44
C GLU A 176 -11.61 12.59 3.13
N VAL A 177 -11.91 13.45 2.14
CA VAL A 177 -12.39 13.00 0.84
C VAL A 177 -11.32 12.19 0.10
N GLN A 178 -10.07 12.63 0.14
CA GLN A 178 -8.96 11.88 -0.47
C GLN A 178 -8.72 10.54 0.24
N ASP A 179 -8.74 10.53 1.56
CA ASP A 179 -8.61 9.29 2.34
C ASP A 179 -9.76 8.32 2.03
N HIS A 180 -10.98 8.83 1.95
CA HIS A 180 -12.15 8.05 1.56
C HIS A 180 -12.01 7.41 0.16
N ILE A 181 -11.51 8.15 -0.84
CA ILE A 181 -11.38 7.64 -2.21
C ILE A 181 -10.22 6.63 -2.30
N TRP A 182 -9.04 7.00 -1.79
CA TRP A 182 -7.82 6.23 -2.00
C TRP A 182 -7.59 5.15 -0.95
N GLY A 183 -8.19 5.28 0.24
CA GLY A 183 -8.17 4.25 1.28
C GLY A 183 -8.72 2.92 0.79
N TYR A 184 -9.87 2.94 0.12
CA TYR A 184 -10.38 1.72 -0.52
C TYR A 184 -9.52 1.28 -1.71
N GLY A 185 -8.94 2.22 -2.46
CA GLY A 185 -8.02 1.95 -3.56
C GLY A 185 -6.80 1.15 -3.13
N LEU A 186 -6.28 1.42 -1.93
CA LEU A 186 -5.17 0.69 -1.35
C LEU A 186 -5.46 -0.81 -1.18
N MET A 187 -6.66 -1.15 -0.71
CA MET A 187 -7.06 -2.54 -0.52
C MET A 187 -7.14 -3.29 -1.85
N PHE A 188 -7.63 -2.65 -2.90
CA PHE A 188 -7.62 -3.21 -4.25
C PHE A 188 -6.20 -3.35 -4.80
N SER A 189 -5.29 -2.43 -4.50
CA SER A 189 -3.87 -2.57 -4.84
C SER A 189 -3.27 -3.83 -4.22
N GLY A 190 -3.55 -4.11 -2.95
CA GLY A 190 -3.15 -5.36 -2.28
C GLY A 190 -3.70 -6.60 -2.98
N LEU A 191 -4.95 -6.55 -3.45
CA LEU A 191 -5.55 -7.64 -4.22
C LEU A 191 -4.81 -7.87 -5.56
N PHE A 192 -4.41 -6.82 -6.27
CA PHE A 192 -3.64 -6.96 -7.51
C PHE A 192 -2.26 -7.56 -7.27
N ILE A 193 -1.61 -7.26 -6.15
CA ILE A 193 -0.35 -7.92 -5.75
C ILE A 193 -0.60 -9.42 -5.54
N ALA A 194 -1.65 -9.79 -4.81
CA ALA A 194 -2.02 -11.19 -4.62
C ALA A 194 -2.33 -11.90 -5.96
N PHE A 195 -3.04 -11.24 -6.87
CA PHE A 195 -3.29 -11.77 -8.22
C PHE A 195 -2.00 -12.03 -9.00
N SER A 196 -0.99 -11.18 -8.85
CA SER A 196 0.30 -11.37 -9.51
C SER A 196 0.98 -12.65 -9.01
N ILE A 197 0.93 -12.91 -7.70
CA ILE A 197 1.46 -14.15 -7.10
C ILE A 197 0.65 -15.37 -7.57
N TRP A 198 -0.67 -15.28 -7.59
CA TRP A 198 -1.53 -16.38 -8.07
C TRP A 198 -1.29 -16.69 -9.54
N LYS A 199 -1.12 -15.64 -10.38
CA LYS A 199 -0.79 -15.80 -11.79
C LYS A 199 0.58 -16.48 -11.96
N TYR A 200 1.59 -16.08 -11.20
CA TYR A 200 2.89 -16.72 -11.19
C TYR A 200 2.79 -18.22 -10.91
N GLY A 201 2.09 -18.59 -9.83
CA GLY A 201 1.88 -20.00 -9.48
C GLY A 201 1.12 -20.78 -10.55
N TYR A 202 0.14 -20.15 -11.22
CA TYR A 202 -0.59 -20.78 -12.31
C TYR A 202 0.30 -21.03 -13.55
N VAL A 203 1.11 -20.05 -13.94
CA VAL A 203 2.02 -20.15 -15.08
C VAL A 203 3.08 -21.23 -14.83
N LYS A 204 3.70 -21.24 -13.64
CA LYS A 204 4.67 -22.26 -13.27
C LYS A 204 4.05 -23.66 -13.28
N TRP A 205 2.88 -23.86 -12.65
CA TRP A 205 2.20 -25.14 -12.70
C TRP A 205 1.91 -25.61 -14.13
N LYS A 206 1.42 -24.72 -15.02
CA LYS A 206 1.12 -25.05 -16.41
C LYS A 206 2.37 -25.54 -17.12
N LYS A 207 3.51 -24.85 -16.95
CA LYS A 207 4.80 -25.24 -17.51
C LYS A 207 5.26 -26.61 -16.98
N GLU A 208 5.14 -26.85 -15.69
CA GLU A 208 5.48 -28.15 -15.07
C GLU A 208 4.61 -29.30 -15.59
N VAL A 209 3.33 -29.03 -15.90
CA VAL A 209 2.43 -30.03 -16.55
C VAL A 209 2.90 -30.31 -17.99
N GLU A 210 3.26 -29.30 -18.77
CA GLU A 210 3.76 -29.45 -20.14
C GLU A 210 5.08 -30.23 -20.18
N LEU A 211 5.93 -30.08 -19.16
CA LEU A 211 7.18 -30.85 -19.00
C LEU A 211 6.96 -32.26 -18.41
N GLY A 212 5.73 -32.64 -18.09
CA GLY A 212 5.42 -33.94 -17.47
C GLY A 212 5.86 -34.08 -16.01
N LYS A 213 6.26 -32.97 -15.36
CA LYS A 213 6.73 -32.95 -13.96
C LYS A 213 5.61 -32.77 -12.95
N ALA A 214 4.45 -32.22 -13.34
CA ALA A 214 3.29 -32.00 -12.50
C ALA A 214 2.04 -32.68 -13.07
N ALA A 215 1.11 -33.08 -12.18
CA ALA A 215 -0.18 -33.63 -12.60
C ALA A 215 -1.09 -32.52 -13.17
N PRO A 216 -1.85 -32.80 -14.24
CA PRO A 216 -2.85 -31.87 -14.73
C PRO A 216 -4.03 -31.70 -13.75
N GLY A 217 -4.72 -30.55 -13.82
CA GLY A 217 -5.90 -30.26 -13.05
C GLY A 217 -5.63 -29.69 -11.65
N PHE A 218 -6.72 -29.45 -10.91
CA PHE A 218 -6.68 -28.71 -9.63
C PHE A 218 -5.75 -29.32 -8.58
N LYS A 219 -5.67 -30.66 -8.51
CA LYS A 219 -4.75 -31.33 -7.56
C LYS A 219 -3.28 -31.04 -7.87
N GLY A 220 -2.91 -31.00 -9.16
CA GLY A 220 -1.55 -30.64 -9.56
C GLY A 220 -1.24 -29.19 -9.25
N TYR A 221 -2.19 -28.29 -9.49
CA TYR A 221 -2.05 -26.88 -9.12
C TYR A 221 -1.86 -26.68 -7.61
N LEU A 222 -2.64 -27.37 -6.77
CA LEU A 222 -2.46 -27.34 -5.31
C LEU A 222 -1.07 -27.86 -4.87
N GLY A 223 -0.50 -28.79 -5.61
CA GLY A 223 0.81 -29.36 -5.29
C GLY A 223 1.99 -28.48 -5.65
N VAL A 224 1.93 -27.78 -6.78
CA VAL A 224 3.04 -27.02 -7.35
C VAL A 224 2.75 -25.53 -7.43
N GLY A 225 1.60 -25.15 -7.98
CA GLY A 225 1.30 -23.75 -8.25
C GLY A 225 1.11 -22.90 -6.99
N VAL A 226 0.49 -23.48 -5.96
CA VAL A 226 0.18 -22.76 -4.71
C VAL A 226 1.47 -22.44 -3.92
N SER A 227 2.43 -23.34 -3.88
CA SER A 227 3.69 -23.12 -3.16
C SER A 227 4.76 -22.44 -3.99
N ALA A 228 4.54 -22.30 -5.29
CA ALA A 228 5.55 -21.87 -6.24
C ALA A 228 6.26 -20.56 -5.85
N PHE A 229 5.50 -19.55 -5.51
CA PHE A 229 6.08 -18.23 -5.16
C PHE A 229 6.84 -18.29 -3.82
N ARG A 230 6.31 -19.02 -2.84
CA ARG A 230 6.98 -19.21 -1.55
C ARG A 230 8.33 -19.91 -1.73
N ASP A 231 8.34 -21.00 -2.50
CA ASP A 231 9.53 -21.84 -2.65
C ASP A 231 10.60 -21.19 -3.56
N ASP A 232 10.18 -20.37 -4.55
CA ASP A 232 11.10 -19.74 -5.51
C ASP A 232 11.63 -18.37 -5.05
N PHE A 233 10.88 -17.62 -4.23
CA PHE A 233 11.23 -16.23 -3.89
C PHE A 233 11.27 -15.92 -2.40
N ILE A 234 10.52 -16.63 -1.57
CA ILE A 234 10.45 -16.31 -0.14
C ILE A 234 11.45 -17.14 0.65
N ASN A 235 11.42 -18.45 0.46
CA ASN A 235 12.31 -19.38 1.17
C ASN A 235 13.61 -19.63 0.41
N THR A 236 14.12 -18.61 -0.29
CA THR A 236 15.40 -18.67 -1.03
C THR A 236 16.49 -17.96 -0.26
N GLY A 237 17.73 -18.39 -0.44
CA GLY A 237 18.89 -17.79 0.20
C GLY A 237 19.16 -18.31 1.61
N ASP A 238 19.97 -17.57 2.36
CA ASP A 238 20.36 -17.89 3.74
C ASP A 238 19.36 -17.31 4.76
N ASN A 239 18.07 -17.61 4.58
CA ASN A 239 17.04 -17.15 5.51
C ASN A 239 17.15 -17.88 6.84
N ASP A 240 17.22 -17.13 7.94
CA ASP A 240 17.14 -17.66 9.31
C ASP A 240 15.72 -18.20 9.63
N LEU A 241 14.72 -17.72 8.91
CA LEU A 241 13.32 -18.05 9.11
C LEU A 241 12.66 -18.44 7.78
N GLU A 242 12.13 -19.66 7.71
CA GLU A 242 11.34 -20.12 6.56
C GLU A 242 9.85 -20.09 6.86
N VAL A 243 9.04 -19.71 5.88
CA VAL A 243 7.59 -19.81 5.97
C VAL A 243 7.08 -21.15 5.48
N GLY A 244 6.22 -21.76 6.29
CA GLY A 244 5.59 -23.03 5.98
C GLY A 244 4.33 -22.86 5.11
N ARG A 245 3.61 -23.96 4.90
CA ARG A 245 2.33 -24.00 4.14
C ARG A 245 1.23 -23.11 4.70
N TRP A 246 1.33 -22.66 5.94
CA TRP A 246 0.39 -21.72 6.53
C TRP A 246 0.36 -20.40 5.75
N TRP A 247 1.49 -19.99 5.17
CA TRP A 247 1.58 -18.79 4.33
C TRP A 247 0.73 -18.93 3.05
N ASP A 248 0.79 -20.10 2.42
CA ASP A 248 -0.04 -20.41 1.26
C ASP A 248 -1.53 -20.34 1.62
N ILE A 249 -1.93 -20.87 2.78
CA ILE A 249 -3.31 -20.80 3.26
C ILE A 249 -3.71 -19.34 3.52
N CYS A 250 -2.83 -18.54 4.10
CA CYS A 250 -3.09 -17.13 4.32
C CYS A 250 -3.31 -16.39 2.99
N LEU A 251 -2.47 -16.64 1.98
CA LEU A 251 -2.55 -15.94 0.70
C LEU A 251 -3.73 -16.39 -0.18
N TYR A 252 -4.02 -17.70 -0.23
CA TYR A 252 -5.00 -18.24 -1.16
C TYR A 252 -6.40 -18.38 -0.55
N LEU A 253 -6.53 -18.41 0.77
CA LEU A 253 -7.82 -18.58 1.47
C LEU A 253 -8.13 -17.41 2.41
N ALA A 254 -7.25 -17.14 3.38
CA ALA A 254 -7.54 -16.14 4.41
C ALA A 254 -7.61 -14.72 3.83
N PHE A 255 -6.66 -14.33 2.99
CA PHE A 255 -6.62 -13.01 2.39
C PHE A 255 -7.85 -12.70 1.53
N PRO A 256 -8.25 -13.51 0.51
CA PRO A 256 -9.43 -13.21 -0.28
C PRO A 256 -10.72 -13.25 0.54
N PHE A 257 -10.81 -14.11 1.55
CA PHE A 257 -11.95 -14.13 2.46
C PHE A 257 -12.05 -12.85 3.28
N LEU A 258 -10.97 -12.46 3.97
CA LEU A 258 -10.93 -11.26 4.79
C LEU A 258 -11.12 -10.00 3.94
N PHE A 259 -10.51 -9.93 2.77
CA PHE A 259 -10.72 -8.85 1.80
C PHE A 259 -12.21 -8.73 1.42
N SER A 260 -12.86 -9.85 1.10
CA SER A 260 -14.27 -9.85 0.73
C SER A 260 -15.17 -9.41 1.88
N VAL A 261 -14.93 -9.91 3.10
CA VAL A 261 -15.68 -9.50 4.30
C VAL A 261 -15.52 -8.00 4.54
N LEU A 262 -14.30 -7.49 4.47
CA LEU A 262 -13.98 -6.09 4.70
C LEU A 262 -14.65 -5.19 3.66
N MET A 263 -14.57 -5.52 2.37
CA MET A 263 -15.18 -4.74 1.30
C MET A 263 -16.73 -4.78 1.37
N LEU A 264 -17.30 -5.95 1.64
CA LEU A 264 -18.75 -6.08 1.80
C LEU A 264 -19.26 -5.30 3.02
N SER A 265 -18.50 -5.29 4.12
CA SER A 265 -18.85 -4.51 5.30
C SER A 265 -18.81 -3.01 5.01
N TYR A 266 -17.72 -2.50 4.47
CA TYR A 266 -17.60 -1.05 4.20
C TYR A 266 -18.56 -0.56 3.13
N PHE A 267 -18.67 -1.26 1.99
CA PHE A 267 -19.59 -0.84 0.94
C PHE A 267 -21.05 -1.05 1.35
N GLY A 268 -21.33 -2.10 2.12
CA GLY A 268 -22.66 -2.35 2.68
C GLY A 268 -23.09 -1.24 3.63
N ASP A 269 -22.23 -0.83 4.55
CA ASP A 269 -22.45 0.28 5.47
C ASP A 269 -22.64 1.61 4.72
N MET A 270 -21.80 1.89 3.74
CA MET A 270 -21.90 3.09 2.90
C MET A 270 -23.24 3.14 2.15
N ILE A 271 -23.65 2.01 1.55
CA ILE A 271 -24.93 1.94 0.81
C ILE A 271 -26.12 2.08 1.76
N ALA A 272 -26.04 1.56 2.97
CA ALA A 272 -27.13 1.60 3.94
C ALA A 272 -27.28 2.98 4.63
N ASN A 273 -26.17 3.69 4.88
CA ASN A 273 -26.14 4.85 5.76
C ASN A 273 -25.82 6.18 5.05
N THR A 274 -25.51 6.17 3.75
CA THR A 274 -25.21 7.40 3.00
C THR A 274 -26.36 7.77 2.06
N GLU A 275 -26.93 8.96 2.25
CA GLU A 275 -27.89 9.51 1.29
C GLU A 275 -27.20 9.80 -0.05
N ASP A 276 -27.91 9.60 -1.14
CA ASP A 276 -27.37 9.82 -2.51
C ASP A 276 -26.01 9.13 -2.77
N VAL A 277 -25.85 7.90 -2.27
CA VAL A 277 -24.59 7.13 -2.30
C VAL A 277 -23.98 7.00 -3.70
N TRP A 278 -24.79 6.99 -4.74
CA TRP A 278 -24.34 6.86 -6.15
C TRP A 278 -23.99 8.18 -6.81
N ASN A 279 -24.28 9.31 -6.19
CA ASN A 279 -24.00 10.63 -6.74
C ASN A 279 -22.48 10.92 -6.69
N PRO A 280 -21.83 11.16 -7.86
CA PRO A 280 -20.39 11.47 -7.90
C PRO A 280 -20.01 12.79 -7.22
N ALA A 281 -20.98 13.67 -6.99
CA ALA A 281 -20.76 14.92 -6.27
C ALA A 281 -20.86 14.75 -4.74
N ASN A 282 -21.32 13.60 -4.25
CA ASN A 282 -21.35 13.32 -2.82
C ASN A 282 -19.97 12.87 -2.33
N PRO A 283 -19.26 13.66 -1.50
CA PRO A 283 -17.90 13.36 -1.07
C PRO A 283 -17.78 12.12 -0.16
N LYS A 284 -18.89 11.65 0.40
CA LYS A 284 -18.95 10.45 1.25
C LYS A 284 -19.60 9.25 0.56
N GLY A 285 -19.97 9.39 -0.72
CA GLY A 285 -20.67 8.35 -1.48
C GLY A 285 -19.75 7.39 -2.21
N LEU A 286 -20.31 6.27 -2.66
CA LEU A 286 -19.64 5.31 -3.54
C LEU A 286 -19.46 5.88 -4.96
N GLY A 287 -20.36 6.78 -5.39
CA GLY A 287 -20.32 7.40 -6.70
C GLY A 287 -19.03 8.15 -6.99
N ILE A 288 -18.51 8.92 -6.03
CA ILE A 288 -17.24 9.65 -6.17
C ILE A 288 -16.04 8.70 -6.29
N ILE A 289 -16.02 7.63 -5.49
CA ILE A 289 -14.96 6.60 -5.51
C ILE A 289 -14.90 5.96 -6.91
N LEU A 290 -16.04 5.48 -7.40
CA LEU A 290 -16.12 4.84 -8.72
C LEU A 290 -15.79 5.79 -9.86
N ALA A 291 -16.16 7.07 -9.76
CA ALA A 291 -15.82 8.08 -10.75
C ALA A 291 -14.31 8.31 -10.81
N PHE A 292 -13.64 8.51 -9.67
CA PHE A 292 -12.18 8.68 -9.64
C PHE A 292 -11.44 7.43 -10.10
N TRP A 293 -11.83 6.26 -9.63
CA TRP A 293 -11.21 5.00 -10.07
C TRP A 293 -11.44 4.73 -11.55
N GLY A 294 -12.63 5.07 -12.07
CA GLY A 294 -12.93 4.97 -13.48
C GLY A 294 -12.04 5.86 -14.35
N VAL A 295 -11.80 7.10 -13.90
CA VAL A 295 -10.87 8.02 -14.58
C VAL A 295 -9.44 7.45 -14.54
N VAL A 296 -8.95 7.02 -13.38
CA VAL A 296 -7.61 6.45 -13.24
C VAL A 296 -7.45 5.18 -14.07
N ALA A 297 -8.40 4.26 -14.01
CA ALA A 297 -8.40 3.05 -14.85
C ALA A 297 -8.39 3.38 -16.34
N THR A 298 -9.18 4.35 -16.77
CA THR A 298 -9.21 4.82 -18.17
C THR A 298 -7.85 5.37 -18.59
N VAL A 299 -7.22 6.21 -17.75
CA VAL A 299 -5.89 6.74 -18.01
C VAL A 299 -4.86 5.61 -18.16
N PHE A 300 -4.87 4.62 -17.26
CA PHE A 300 -3.97 3.47 -17.36
C PHE A 300 -4.23 2.63 -18.60
N ILE A 301 -5.48 2.37 -18.96
CA ILE A 301 -5.84 1.61 -20.19
C ILE A 301 -5.35 2.35 -21.43
N VAL A 302 -5.60 3.66 -21.51
CA VAL A 302 -5.19 4.48 -22.67
C VAL A 302 -3.68 4.58 -22.79
N LEU A 303 -3.00 4.78 -21.65
CA LEU A 303 -1.54 4.92 -21.61
C LEU A 303 -0.81 3.58 -21.56
N ASN A 304 -1.51 2.45 -21.44
CA ASN A 304 -0.92 1.13 -21.24
C ASN A 304 0.18 0.81 -22.26
N LYS A 305 -0.11 1.01 -23.56
CA LYS A 305 0.89 0.78 -24.61
C LYS A 305 2.12 1.67 -24.45
N THR A 306 1.94 2.94 -24.10
CA THR A 306 3.05 3.89 -23.90
C THR A 306 3.85 3.55 -22.64
N LEU A 307 3.19 3.07 -21.59
CA LEU A 307 3.83 2.68 -20.34
C LEU A 307 4.63 1.39 -20.48
N ILE A 308 4.13 0.42 -21.25
CA ILE A 308 4.82 -0.86 -21.49
C ILE A 308 5.94 -0.71 -22.54
N GLN A 309 5.74 0.09 -23.59
CA GLN A 309 6.69 0.22 -24.71
C GLN A 309 7.91 1.11 -24.41
N ARG A 310 7.97 1.77 -23.27
CA ARG A 310 9.19 2.49 -22.87
C ARG A 310 10.07 1.52 -22.09
N PRO A 311 11.12 1.01 -22.72
CA PRO A 311 11.86 -0.12 -22.18
C PRO A 311 12.59 0.26 -20.90
N LEU A 312 12.43 -0.56 -19.90
CA LEU A 312 13.39 -0.80 -18.81
C LEU A 312 14.85 -0.97 -19.33
N TYR A 313 15.02 -1.19 -20.62
CA TYR A 313 16.26 -1.52 -21.31
C TYR A 313 16.95 -0.37 -22.03
N ARG A 314 16.45 0.85 -21.94
CA ARG A 314 17.05 1.98 -22.70
C ARG A 314 18.46 2.37 -22.23
N ASN A 315 18.87 1.94 -21.04
CA ASN A 315 20.17 2.23 -20.45
C ASN A 315 21.05 0.99 -20.24
N VAL A 316 20.69 -0.15 -20.80
CA VAL A 316 21.64 -1.27 -20.93
C VAL A 316 22.64 -0.87 -22.01
N PRO A 317 23.95 -0.73 -21.69
CA PRO A 317 24.95 -0.46 -22.72
C PRO A 317 24.85 -1.54 -23.79
N GLU A 318 24.88 -1.14 -25.09
CA GLU A 318 25.01 -2.10 -26.19
C GLU A 318 26.20 -3.02 -25.90
N GLY A 319 25.95 -4.33 -25.70
CA GLY A 319 26.98 -5.32 -25.34
C GLY A 319 27.04 -5.74 -23.87
N ALA A 320 26.22 -5.15 -22.98
CA ALA A 320 25.96 -5.77 -21.70
C ALA A 320 24.80 -6.75 -21.91
N ASP A 321 25.14 -8.01 -22.18
CA ASP A 321 24.19 -9.10 -21.94
C ASP A 321 23.72 -8.94 -20.49
N ALA A 322 22.48 -8.50 -20.31
CA ALA A 322 21.86 -8.54 -18.99
C ALA A 322 21.91 -10.01 -18.57
N ASP A 323 22.81 -10.34 -17.67
CA ASP A 323 22.97 -11.70 -17.18
C ASP A 323 21.77 -12.04 -16.32
N ILE A 324 20.69 -12.42 -17.02
CA ILE A 324 19.39 -12.78 -16.46
C ILE A 324 19.51 -14.06 -15.63
N SER A 325 20.62 -14.81 -15.80
CA SER A 325 20.96 -16.00 -15.01
C SER A 325 21.26 -15.68 -13.54
N GLN A 326 21.44 -14.40 -13.20
CA GLN A 326 21.70 -13.95 -11.82
C GLN A 326 20.42 -13.57 -11.05
N LEU A 327 19.23 -13.69 -11.63
CA LEU A 327 17.99 -13.55 -10.89
C LEU A 327 17.76 -14.78 -9.99
N PRO A 328 17.47 -14.60 -8.71
CA PRO A 328 17.13 -15.72 -7.82
C PRO A 328 15.91 -16.47 -8.39
N GLY A 329 16.04 -17.75 -8.66
CA GLY A 329 15.00 -18.57 -9.28
C GLY A 329 15.02 -18.62 -10.82
N GLY A 330 16.06 -18.05 -11.44
CA GLY A 330 16.24 -18.08 -12.88
C GLY A 330 16.62 -19.47 -13.38
N ASP A 331 15.66 -20.37 -13.54
CA ASP A 331 15.71 -21.29 -14.65
C ASP A 331 15.61 -20.43 -15.92
N ASP A 332 16.68 -20.43 -16.73
CA ASP A 332 16.82 -19.65 -17.98
C ASP A 332 15.60 -19.71 -18.91
N ASP A 333 14.79 -20.73 -18.77
CA ASP A 333 13.56 -20.97 -19.49
C ASP A 333 12.35 -20.10 -19.08
N LEU A 334 12.19 -19.69 -17.82
CA LEU A 334 10.99 -18.97 -17.39
C LEU A 334 11.03 -17.50 -17.83
N VAL A 335 12.22 -16.94 -17.83
CA VAL A 335 12.48 -15.59 -18.35
C VAL A 335 12.44 -15.58 -19.86
N SER A 336 12.89 -16.66 -20.53
CA SER A 336 12.81 -16.80 -21.99
C SER A 336 11.35 -16.95 -22.46
N VAL A 337 10.48 -17.62 -21.70
CA VAL A 337 9.04 -17.75 -22.05
C VAL A 337 8.30 -16.43 -21.83
N LEU A 338 8.57 -15.71 -20.74
CA LEU A 338 7.99 -14.36 -20.55
C LEU A 338 8.54 -13.35 -21.57
N GLY A 339 9.83 -13.46 -21.91
CA GLY A 339 10.46 -12.66 -22.95
C GLY A 339 10.00 -13.04 -24.36
N ALA A 340 9.79 -14.31 -24.65
CA ALA A 340 9.30 -14.79 -25.94
C ALA A 340 7.82 -14.46 -26.17
N GLU A 341 6.94 -14.56 -25.14
CA GLU A 341 5.55 -14.08 -25.25
C GLU A 341 5.48 -12.56 -25.48
N ILE A 342 6.42 -11.79 -24.94
CA ILE A 342 6.52 -10.36 -25.19
C ILE A 342 7.07 -10.09 -26.61
N LEU A 343 8.04 -10.86 -27.07
CA LEU A 343 8.64 -10.75 -28.41
C LEU A 343 7.74 -11.31 -29.52
N ASP A 344 7.00 -12.40 -29.30
CA ASP A 344 6.03 -12.93 -30.25
C ASP A 344 4.79 -12.02 -30.39
N ALA A 345 4.48 -11.22 -29.36
CA ALA A 345 3.47 -10.16 -29.49
C ALA A 345 3.95 -8.96 -30.33
N GLU A 346 5.27 -8.78 -30.51
CA GLU A 346 5.86 -7.73 -31.37
C GLU A 346 6.12 -8.17 -32.81
N VAL A 347 6.12 -9.48 -33.12
CA VAL A 347 6.42 -10.00 -34.46
C VAL A 347 5.16 -10.52 -35.16
N SER A 348 4.02 -9.86 -35.04
CA SER A 348 2.91 -10.04 -35.97
C SER A 348 3.14 -9.13 -37.17
N PRO A 349 3.35 -9.66 -38.40
CA PRO A 349 3.80 -8.87 -39.55
C PRO A 349 2.70 -8.05 -40.25
N ASP A 350 1.55 -7.82 -39.66
CA ASP A 350 0.38 -7.22 -40.30
C ASP A 350 0.02 -5.79 -39.84
N VAL A 351 0.98 -5.01 -39.34
CA VAL A 351 0.76 -3.56 -39.17
C VAL A 351 1.65 -2.79 -40.14
N GLN A 352 1.27 -2.76 -41.40
CA GLN A 352 1.68 -1.72 -42.33
C GLN A 352 1.05 -0.39 -41.89
N ILE A 353 1.91 0.51 -41.44
CA ILE A 353 1.53 1.91 -41.17
C ILE A 353 1.36 2.59 -42.55
N SER A 354 0.14 3.00 -42.84
CA SER A 354 -0.17 4.02 -43.83
C SER A 354 -0.45 5.34 -43.14
#